data_11db6025f3a041cee8d06636728ff91d
#
_entry.id   11db6025f3a041cee8d06636728ff91d
#
_cell.length_a   1.000
_cell.length_b   1.000
_cell.length_c   1.000
_cell.angle_alpha   90.00
_cell.angle_beta   90.00
_cell.angle_gamma   90.00
#
_symmetry.space_group_name_H-M   'P 1'
#
loop_
_entity.id
_entity.type
_entity.pdbx_description
1 polymer ?
#
loop_
_entity_poly.entity_id
_entity_poly.type
_entity_poly.pdbx_seq_one_letter_code
_entity_poly.pdbx_strand_id
1 'polypeptide(L)'
;MAGSDLVMYENEFKKIDEELQKLHQQANATVVFLVDKNGQLIASAGDTQNIDTTSLASLTAGNIAATGGIARLLGEKEFSILFHEGEKDNIHISLIGQRVILVVIFDHRSSIGLVRLRVKKASEILTKIFEDISNKAEKEKVEGKTTESPFAEISDEDIDNLFK
;
A
#
# COMPACT_ATOMS: atom_id res chain seq x y z
N MET A 1 14.40 -22.26 -1.68
CA MET A 1 15.45 -21.53 -0.97
C MET A 1 15.04 -20.08 -0.76
N ALA A 2 15.08 -19.65 0.47
CA ALA A 2 14.70 -18.32 0.88
C ALA A 2 15.50 -17.17 0.21
N GLY A 3 16.68 -17.44 -0.32
CA GLY A 3 17.55 -16.40 -0.89
C GLY A 3 17.17 -15.87 -2.26
N SER A 4 16.56 -16.69 -3.13
CA SER A 4 16.14 -16.24 -4.46
C SER A 4 14.83 -15.48 -4.42
N ASP A 5 13.94 -15.85 -3.50
CA ASP A 5 12.64 -15.21 -3.35
C ASP A 5 12.79 -13.80 -2.74
N LEU A 6 13.68 -13.65 -1.76
CA LEU A 6 14.01 -12.36 -1.18
C LEU A 6 14.59 -11.38 -2.22
N VAL A 7 15.44 -11.85 -3.12
CA VAL A 7 16.02 -11.00 -4.19
C VAL A 7 14.95 -10.50 -5.17
N MET A 8 13.96 -11.34 -5.50
CA MET A 8 12.86 -10.94 -6.37
C MET A 8 11.97 -9.87 -5.74
N TYR A 9 11.67 -10.01 -4.44
CA TYR A 9 10.90 -9.01 -3.71
C TYR A 9 11.71 -7.73 -3.47
N GLU A 10 13.00 -7.82 -3.23
CA GLU A 10 13.89 -6.66 -3.11
C GLU A 10 13.88 -5.80 -4.37
N ASN A 11 13.88 -6.39 -5.56
CA ASN A 11 13.80 -5.67 -6.82
C ASN A 11 12.48 -4.90 -6.96
N GLU A 12 11.36 -5.54 -6.56
CA GLU A 12 10.06 -4.91 -6.60
C GLU A 12 9.96 -3.77 -5.56
N PHE A 13 10.47 -3.96 -4.36
CA PHE A 13 10.54 -2.91 -3.34
C PHE A 13 11.40 -1.73 -3.79
N LYS A 14 12.50 -1.99 -4.48
CA LYS A 14 13.34 -0.95 -5.05
C LYS A 14 12.59 -0.11 -6.08
N LYS A 15 11.80 -0.75 -6.94
CA LYS A 15 10.95 -0.06 -7.92
C LYS A 15 9.90 0.79 -7.23
N ILE A 16 9.30 0.30 -6.15
CA ILE A 16 8.34 1.05 -5.34
C ILE A 16 9.01 2.30 -4.77
N ASP A 17 10.16 2.16 -4.14
CA ASP A 17 10.91 3.28 -3.56
C ASP A 17 11.27 4.32 -4.63
N GLU A 18 11.75 3.90 -5.77
CA GLU A 18 12.08 4.78 -6.89
C GLU A 18 10.85 5.56 -7.37
N GLU A 19 9.71 4.90 -7.47
CA GLU A 19 8.46 5.55 -7.88
C GLU A 19 7.95 6.55 -6.84
N LEU A 20 8.07 6.23 -5.55
CA LEU A 20 7.70 7.15 -4.49
C LEU A 20 8.62 8.38 -4.44
N GLN A 21 9.91 8.20 -4.62
CA GLN A 21 10.88 9.31 -4.70
C GLN A 21 10.57 10.23 -5.88
N LYS A 22 10.27 9.63 -7.02
CA LYS A 22 9.88 10.35 -8.23
C LYS A 22 8.57 11.13 -8.01
N LEU A 23 7.57 10.50 -7.43
CA LEU A 23 6.30 11.16 -7.10
C LEU A 23 6.51 12.32 -6.13
N HIS A 24 7.30 12.11 -5.08
CA HIS A 24 7.63 13.13 -4.10
C HIS A 24 8.21 14.38 -4.78
N GLN A 25 9.16 14.20 -5.67
CA GLN A 25 9.80 15.30 -6.39
C GLN A 25 8.87 15.96 -7.40
N GLN A 26 8.20 15.18 -8.22
CA GLN A 26 7.36 15.69 -9.32
C GLN A 26 6.07 16.35 -8.84
N ALA A 27 5.51 15.87 -7.75
CA ALA A 27 4.31 16.46 -7.13
C ALA A 27 4.65 17.63 -6.21
N ASN A 28 5.93 17.87 -5.94
CA ASN A 28 6.38 18.87 -4.97
C ASN A 28 5.71 18.68 -3.60
N ALA A 29 5.61 17.42 -3.20
CA ALA A 29 4.95 17.01 -1.96
C ALA A 29 5.91 17.09 -0.78
N THR A 30 5.36 17.23 0.42
CA THR A 30 6.16 17.17 1.66
C THR A 30 6.57 15.74 1.96
N VAL A 31 5.60 14.83 1.91
CA VAL A 31 5.80 13.40 2.21
C VAL A 31 4.88 12.57 1.32
N VAL A 32 5.39 11.44 0.87
CA VAL A 32 4.61 10.41 0.17
C VAL A 32 4.83 9.08 0.87
N PHE A 33 3.77 8.32 1.11
CA PHE A 33 3.93 6.98 1.65
C PHE A 33 2.86 6.02 1.16
N LEU A 34 3.24 4.75 1.18
CA LEU A 34 2.35 3.63 0.88
C LEU A 34 2.06 2.86 2.15
N VAL A 35 0.80 2.54 2.32
CA VAL A 35 0.29 1.81 3.48
C VAL A 35 -0.55 0.64 2.98
N ASP A 36 -0.47 -0.51 3.63
CA ASP A 36 -1.44 -1.56 3.34
C ASP A 36 -2.76 -1.33 4.09
N LYS A 37 -3.80 -2.04 3.72
CA LYS A 37 -5.11 -1.90 4.36
C LYS A 37 -5.12 -2.29 5.83
N ASN A 38 -4.11 -3.01 6.30
CA ASN A 38 -3.95 -3.39 7.70
C ASN A 38 -3.27 -2.30 8.54
N GLY A 39 -2.85 -1.21 7.91
CA GLY A 39 -2.24 -0.08 8.58
C GLY A 39 -0.72 -0.17 8.72
N GLN A 40 -0.07 -1.04 7.94
CA GLN A 40 1.38 -1.15 7.94
C GLN A 40 2.01 -0.30 6.85
N LEU A 41 3.04 0.44 7.20
CA LEU A 41 3.82 1.23 6.27
C LEU A 41 4.63 0.31 5.34
N ILE A 42 4.45 0.46 4.04
CA ILE A 42 5.20 -0.29 3.03
C ILE A 42 6.47 0.45 2.62
N ALA A 43 6.34 1.74 2.31
CA ALA A 43 7.44 2.57 1.84
C ALA A 43 7.09 4.05 2.02
N SER A 44 8.10 4.90 2.07
CA SER A 44 7.92 6.35 2.19
C SER A 44 9.01 7.13 1.46
N ALA A 45 8.70 8.36 1.09
CA ALA A 45 9.64 9.31 0.50
C ALA A 45 9.35 10.71 1.02
N GLY A 46 10.38 11.51 1.19
CA GLY A 46 10.28 12.87 1.68
C GLY A 46 10.66 13.01 3.14
N ASP A 47 10.25 14.11 3.75
CA ASP A 47 10.60 14.45 5.13
C ASP A 47 9.65 13.79 6.12
N THR A 48 10.09 12.65 6.67
CA THR A 48 9.32 11.87 7.65
C THR A 48 9.74 12.13 9.10
N GLN A 49 10.74 12.97 9.34
CA GLN A 49 11.34 13.14 10.67
C GLN A 49 10.39 13.73 11.71
N ASN A 50 9.46 14.57 11.30
CA ASN A 50 8.51 15.25 12.18
C ASN A 50 7.12 14.62 12.16
N ILE A 51 6.96 13.45 11.53
CA ILE A 51 5.67 12.78 11.40
C ILE A 51 5.79 11.38 12.01
N ASP A 52 4.84 11.06 12.89
CA ASP A 52 4.68 9.68 13.38
C ASP A 52 4.06 8.84 12.26
N THR A 53 4.91 8.23 11.45
CA THR A 53 4.49 7.46 10.28
C THR A 53 3.70 6.21 10.66
N THR A 54 3.98 5.61 11.80
CA THR A 54 3.26 4.44 12.29
C THR A 54 1.81 4.78 12.64
N SER A 55 1.61 5.85 13.40
CA SER A 55 0.27 6.34 13.74
C SER A 55 -0.49 6.80 12.50
N LEU A 56 0.18 7.51 11.61
CA LEU A 56 -0.43 8.02 10.39
C LEU A 56 -0.88 6.88 9.48
N ALA A 57 -0.08 5.82 9.35
CA ALA A 57 -0.43 4.63 8.59
C ALA A 57 -1.67 3.93 9.16
N SER A 58 -1.72 3.73 10.46
CA SER A 58 -2.87 3.10 11.14
C SER A 58 -4.15 3.92 11.00
N LEU A 59 -4.06 5.24 11.19
CA LEU A 59 -5.20 6.15 11.06
C LEU A 59 -5.68 6.26 9.62
N THR A 60 -4.79 6.23 8.66
CA THR A 60 -5.13 6.24 7.23
C THR A 60 -5.91 4.97 6.86
N ALA A 61 -5.46 3.81 7.31
CA ALA A 61 -6.16 2.55 7.08
C ALA A 61 -7.56 2.57 7.71
N GLY A 62 -7.69 3.12 8.92
CA GLY A 62 -8.97 3.31 9.59
C GLY A 62 -9.89 4.26 8.84
N ASN A 63 -9.36 5.33 8.28
CA ASN A 63 -10.11 6.29 7.45
C ASN A 63 -10.68 5.61 6.19
N ILE A 64 -9.88 4.83 5.51
CA ILE A 64 -10.32 4.06 4.33
C ILE A 64 -11.40 3.04 4.71
N ALA A 65 -11.24 2.34 5.81
CA ALA A 65 -12.22 1.37 6.28
C ALA A 65 -13.57 2.05 6.60
N ALA A 66 -13.53 3.18 7.30
CA ALA A 66 -14.74 3.96 7.63
C ALA A 66 -15.42 4.49 6.36
N THR A 67 -14.66 5.02 5.42
CA THR A 67 -15.16 5.52 4.15
C THR A 67 -15.77 4.40 3.30
N GLY A 68 -15.19 3.21 3.32
CA GLY A 68 -15.75 2.02 2.69
C GLY A 68 -17.12 1.65 3.25
N GLY A 69 -17.32 1.83 4.56
CA GLY A 69 -18.64 1.67 5.19
C GLY A 69 -19.67 2.66 4.67
N ILE A 70 -19.29 3.93 4.54
CA ILE A 70 -20.14 4.99 3.97
C ILE A 70 -20.49 4.66 2.51
N ALA A 71 -19.52 4.24 1.72
CA ALA A 71 -19.73 3.87 0.32
C ALA A 71 -20.83 2.79 0.19
N ARG A 72 -20.77 1.77 1.02
CA ARG A 72 -21.79 0.70 1.03
C ARG A 72 -23.19 1.22 1.35
N LEU A 73 -23.31 2.17 2.27
CA LEU A 73 -24.60 2.79 2.61
C LEU A 73 -25.19 3.58 1.43
N LEU A 74 -24.33 4.10 0.57
CA LEU A 74 -24.73 4.89 -0.60
C LEU A 74 -24.90 4.03 -1.87
N GLY A 75 -24.64 2.74 -1.79
CA GLY A 75 -24.69 1.85 -2.95
C GLY A 75 -23.46 1.96 -3.86
N GLU A 76 -22.39 2.61 -3.39
CA GLU A 76 -21.13 2.67 -4.10
C GLU A 76 -20.26 1.47 -3.73
N LYS A 77 -19.43 1.01 -4.66
CA LYS A 77 -18.49 -0.06 -4.37
C LYS A 77 -17.38 0.42 -3.43
N GLU A 78 -16.82 1.61 -3.74
CA GLU A 78 -15.67 2.13 -3.04
C GLU A 78 -15.44 3.59 -3.44
N PHE A 79 -14.96 4.41 -2.52
CA PHE A 79 -14.41 5.71 -2.85
C PHE A 79 -12.90 5.55 -3.03
N SER A 80 -12.44 5.66 -4.27
CA SER A 80 -11.03 5.43 -4.60
C SER A 80 -10.11 6.59 -4.27
N ILE A 81 -10.66 7.79 -4.07
CA ILE A 81 -9.91 9.01 -3.78
C ILE A 81 -10.59 9.76 -2.65
N LEU A 82 -9.78 10.15 -1.65
CA LEU A 82 -10.17 11.04 -0.56
C LEU A 82 -9.23 12.23 -0.53
N PHE A 83 -9.78 13.41 -0.31
CA PHE A 83 -9.01 14.62 -0.18
C PHE A 83 -9.37 15.35 1.10
N HIS A 84 -8.36 15.68 1.91
CA HIS A 84 -8.51 16.45 3.13
C HIS A 84 -7.76 17.78 2.99
N GLU A 85 -8.47 18.88 3.06
CA GLU A 85 -7.89 20.20 3.00
C GLU A 85 -7.76 20.78 4.40
N GLY A 86 -6.53 21.12 4.78
CA GLY A 86 -6.23 21.82 6.02
C GLY A 86 -5.79 23.25 5.76
N GLU A 87 -5.56 24.00 6.81
CA GLU A 87 -5.05 25.38 6.67
C GLU A 87 -3.62 25.42 6.13
N LYS A 88 -2.79 24.46 6.53
CA LYS A 88 -1.40 24.37 6.16
C LYS A 88 -1.10 23.16 5.29
N ASP A 89 -1.50 21.99 5.74
CA ASP A 89 -1.22 20.73 5.06
C ASP A 89 -2.50 20.14 4.48
N ASN A 90 -2.36 19.55 3.30
CA ASN A 90 -3.42 18.83 2.62
C ASN A 90 -3.00 17.37 2.46
N ILE A 91 -3.96 16.48 2.45
CA ILE A 91 -3.72 15.05 2.29
C ILE A 91 -4.55 14.52 1.14
N HIS A 92 -3.89 13.91 0.18
CA HIS A 92 -4.52 13.19 -0.92
C HIS A 92 -4.32 11.68 -0.69
N ILE A 93 -5.41 10.96 -0.58
CA ILE A 93 -5.41 9.52 -0.34
C ILE A 93 -6.03 8.83 -1.54
N SER A 94 -5.36 7.85 -2.10
CA SER A 94 -5.89 7.05 -3.21
C SER A 94 -5.64 5.58 -3.00
N LEU A 95 -6.59 4.76 -3.45
CA LEU A 95 -6.45 3.31 -3.42
C LEU A 95 -5.72 2.85 -4.68
N ILE A 96 -4.74 1.98 -4.49
CA ILE A 96 -4.02 1.30 -5.56
C ILE A 96 -4.42 -0.17 -5.52
N GLY A 97 -5.19 -0.59 -6.52
CA GLY A 97 -5.82 -1.89 -6.48
C GLY A 97 -6.77 -1.98 -5.29
N GLN A 98 -6.81 -3.13 -4.64
CA GLN A 98 -7.70 -3.36 -3.49
C GLN A 98 -6.97 -3.45 -2.16
N ARG A 99 -5.65 -3.30 -2.14
CA ARG A 99 -4.85 -3.62 -0.94
C ARG A 99 -3.93 -2.53 -0.45
N VAL A 100 -3.65 -1.54 -1.27
CA VAL A 100 -2.62 -0.55 -0.98
C VAL A 100 -3.21 0.85 -1.05
N ILE A 101 -2.75 1.68 -0.13
CA ILE A 101 -3.20 3.07 0.01
C ILE A 101 -1.99 3.97 -0.24
N LEU A 102 -2.12 4.88 -1.21
CA LEU A 102 -1.11 5.89 -1.51
C LEU A 102 -1.51 7.20 -0.85
N VAL A 103 -0.65 7.74 -0.01
CA VAL A 103 -0.89 8.99 0.72
C VAL A 103 0.13 10.03 0.31
N VAL A 104 -0.36 11.20 -0.08
CA VAL A 104 0.48 12.35 -0.45
C VAL A 104 0.10 13.52 0.44
N ILE A 105 1.07 14.00 1.21
CA ILE A 105 0.93 15.20 2.04
C ILE A 105 1.64 16.35 1.33
N PHE A 106 0.92 17.46 1.16
CA PHE A 106 1.46 18.62 0.47
C PHE A 106 0.92 19.91 1.09
N ASP A 107 1.67 20.99 0.92
CA ASP A 107 1.33 22.31 1.40
C ASP A 107 1.22 23.30 0.23
N HIS A 108 1.32 24.61 0.53
CA HIS A 108 1.21 25.69 -0.45
C HIS A 108 2.24 25.64 -1.59
N ARG A 109 3.32 24.85 -1.44
CA ARG A 109 4.35 24.66 -2.48
C ARG A 109 3.88 23.79 -3.64
N SER A 110 2.76 23.11 -3.46
CA SER A 110 2.14 22.30 -4.50
C SER A 110 0.67 22.71 -4.69
N SER A 111 -0.05 21.96 -5.52
CA SER A 111 -1.48 22.18 -5.76
C SER A 111 -2.20 20.85 -5.92
N ILE A 112 -3.49 20.84 -5.65
CA ILE A 112 -4.33 19.65 -5.82
C ILE A 112 -4.29 19.13 -7.28
N GLY A 113 -4.26 20.05 -8.26
CA GLY A 113 -4.18 19.68 -9.67
C GLY A 113 -2.91 18.95 -10.02
N LEU A 114 -1.76 19.45 -9.56
CA LEU A 114 -0.46 18.81 -9.79
C LEU A 114 -0.39 17.46 -9.08
N VAL A 115 -0.84 17.38 -7.82
CA VAL A 115 -0.85 16.14 -7.05
C VAL A 115 -1.72 15.09 -7.74
N ARG A 116 -2.93 15.44 -8.15
CA ARG A 116 -3.83 14.52 -8.87
C ARG A 116 -3.20 13.97 -10.15
N LEU A 117 -2.58 14.85 -10.94
CA LEU A 117 -1.92 14.46 -12.18
C LEU A 117 -0.80 13.45 -11.93
N ARG A 118 0.06 13.74 -10.96
CA ARG A 118 1.21 12.90 -10.65
C ARG A 118 0.82 11.59 -9.96
N VAL A 119 -0.17 11.66 -9.07
CA VAL A 119 -0.72 10.46 -8.42
C VAL A 119 -1.33 9.51 -9.45
N LYS A 120 -2.05 10.02 -10.44
CA LYS A 120 -2.64 9.19 -11.49
C LYS A 120 -1.57 8.38 -12.23
N LYS A 121 -0.48 9.02 -12.62
CA LYS A 121 0.64 8.35 -13.30
C LYS A 121 1.35 7.35 -12.39
N ALA A 122 1.64 7.75 -11.15
CA ALA A 122 2.28 6.87 -10.18
C ALA A 122 1.41 5.66 -9.86
N SER A 123 0.09 5.85 -9.74
CA SER A 123 -0.85 4.76 -9.48
C SER A 123 -0.85 3.70 -10.57
N GLU A 124 -0.74 4.10 -11.83
CA GLU A 124 -0.64 3.17 -12.96
C GLU A 124 0.61 2.30 -12.87
N ILE A 125 1.74 2.91 -12.53
CA ILE A 125 3.03 2.22 -12.38
C ILE A 125 3.01 1.31 -11.16
N LEU A 126 2.55 1.81 -10.01
CA LEU A 126 2.47 1.05 -8.77
C LEU A 126 1.50 -0.14 -8.90
N THR A 127 0.38 0.04 -9.57
CA THR A 127 -0.57 -1.05 -9.85
C THR A 127 0.13 -2.20 -10.57
N LYS A 128 0.92 -1.92 -11.58
CA LYS A 128 1.70 -2.94 -12.32
C LYS A 128 2.69 -3.64 -11.41
N ILE A 129 3.41 -2.89 -10.57
CA ILE A 129 4.40 -3.48 -9.65
C ILE A 129 3.71 -4.44 -8.68
N PHE A 130 2.58 -4.04 -8.11
CA PHE A 130 1.82 -4.90 -7.17
C PHE A 130 1.18 -6.11 -7.85
N GLU A 131 0.73 -5.96 -9.09
CA GLU A 131 0.25 -7.10 -9.90
C GLU A 131 1.38 -8.09 -10.15
N ASP A 132 2.57 -7.62 -10.49
CA ASP A 132 3.74 -8.48 -10.69
C ASP A 132 4.12 -9.22 -9.41
N ILE A 133 4.08 -8.56 -8.27
CA ILE A 133 4.32 -9.20 -6.96
C ILE A 133 3.27 -10.28 -6.71
N SER A 134 2.00 -9.98 -6.93
CA SER A 134 0.89 -10.93 -6.78
C SER A 134 1.05 -12.15 -7.68
N ASN A 135 1.38 -11.94 -8.94
CA ASN A 135 1.57 -13.01 -9.91
C ASN A 135 2.75 -13.90 -9.55
N LYS A 136 3.85 -13.32 -9.05
CA LYS A 136 5.01 -14.07 -8.56
C LYS A 136 4.66 -14.91 -7.35
N ALA A 137 3.92 -14.33 -6.40
CA ALA A 137 3.45 -15.03 -5.20
C ALA A 137 2.52 -16.21 -5.56
N GLU A 138 1.65 -16.04 -6.54
CA GLU A 138 0.78 -17.12 -7.02
C GLU A 138 1.57 -18.23 -7.72
N LYS A 139 2.55 -17.87 -8.55
CA LYS A 139 3.44 -18.86 -9.18
C LYS A 139 4.23 -19.66 -8.14
N GLU A 140 4.75 -19.00 -7.12
CA GLU A 140 5.43 -19.66 -6.01
C GLU A 140 4.49 -20.58 -5.24
N LYS A 141 3.25 -20.22 -5.03
CA LYS A 141 2.23 -21.09 -4.43
C LYS A 141 1.92 -22.31 -5.28
N VAL A 142 1.90 -22.18 -6.59
CA VAL A 142 1.66 -23.29 -7.53
C VAL A 142 2.91 -24.19 -7.64
N GLU A 143 4.10 -23.60 -7.68
CA GLU A 143 5.37 -24.32 -7.70
C GLU A 143 5.76 -24.82 -6.28
N GLY A 144 5.35 -24.09 -5.25
CA GLY A 144 5.59 -24.39 -3.84
C GLY A 144 4.75 -25.49 -3.25
N LYS A 145 3.92 -26.18 -4.04
CA LYS A 145 3.33 -27.47 -3.62
C LYS A 145 4.38 -28.53 -3.34
N THR A 146 5.62 -28.26 -3.73
CA THR A 146 6.76 -29.16 -3.50
C THR A 146 7.70 -28.67 -2.38
N THR A 147 7.62 -27.42 -1.96
CA THR A 147 8.34 -26.89 -0.80
C THR A 147 7.34 -26.61 0.31
N GLU A 148 7.03 -27.66 1.03
CA GLU A 148 6.07 -27.59 2.11
C GLU A 148 6.54 -26.67 3.22
N SER A 149 5.81 -25.57 3.45
CA SER A 149 5.83 -24.93 4.75
C SER A 149 5.39 -25.98 5.78
N PRO A 150 6.12 -26.18 6.88
CA PRO A 150 5.72 -27.15 7.91
C PRO A 150 4.31 -26.89 8.47
N PHE A 151 3.74 -25.76 8.17
CA PHE A 151 2.40 -25.35 8.61
C PHE A 151 1.32 -25.55 7.55
N ALA A 152 1.69 -25.80 6.28
CA ALA A 152 0.72 -25.93 5.19
C ALA A 152 -0.02 -27.28 5.19
N GLU A 153 0.52 -28.28 5.86
CA GLU A 153 -0.05 -29.62 5.98
C GLU A 153 -0.84 -29.85 7.28
N ILE A 154 -0.86 -28.88 8.17
CA ILE A 154 -1.63 -29.02 9.40
C ILE A 154 -3.09 -28.77 9.08
N SER A 155 -3.85 -29.86 8.95
CA SER A 155 -5.30 -29.79 8.82
C SER A 155 -5.94 -29.50 10.18
N ASP A 156 -7.17 -29.02 10.16
CA ASP A 156 -7.96 -28.83 11.39
C ASP A 156 -8.04 -30.12 12.22
N GLU A 157 -8.03 -31.27 11.57
CA GLU A 157 -8.00 -32.59 12.19
C GLU A 157 -6.70 -32.84 12.95
N ASP A 158 -5.57 -32.40 12.40
CA ASP A 158 -4.27 -32.51 13.08
C ASP A 158 -4.18 -31.60 14.31
N ILE A 159 -4.80 -30.43 14.26
CA ILE A 159 -4.91 -29.51 15.40
C ILE A 159 -5.77 -30.13 16.49
N ASP A 160 -6.90 -30.73 16.14
CA ASP A 160 -7.79 -31.41 17.08
C ASP A 160 -7.09 -32.59 17.77
N ASN A 161 -6.25 -33.33 17.04
CA ASN A 161 -5.50 -34.43 17.57
C ASN A 161 -4.38 -34.02 18.55
N LEU A 162 -3.87 -32.77 18.43
CA LEU A 162 -2.89 -32.21 19.35
C LEU A 162 -3.47 -31.87 20.74
N PHE A 163 -4.79 -31.68 20.83
CA PHE A 163 -5.49 -31.30 22.06
C PHE A 163 -6.25 -32.47 22.71
N LYS A 164 -6.08 -33.68 22.19
CA LYS A 164 -6.60 -34.90 22.82
C LYS A 164 -5.55 -35.46 23.82
#